data_50f0e95ea50d2e1c3490fc66887f1bec
#
_entry.id   50f0e95ea50d2e1c3490fc66887f1bec
#
_cell.length_a   1.000
_cell.length_b   1.000
_cell.length_c   1.000
_cell.angle_alpha   90.00
_cell.angle_beta   90.00
_cell.angle_gamma   90.00
#
_symmetry.space_group_name_H-M   'P 1'
#
loop_
_entity.id
_entity.type
_entity.pdbx_description
1 polymer ?
#
loop_
_entity_poly.entity_id
_entity_poly.type
_entity_poly.pdbx_seq_one_letter_code
_entity_poly.pdbx_strand_id
1 'polypeptide(L)'
;GAVAVSNRQWATMNPHAIYRTPLTIEEYHASRWIAEPFHLFDCTMVNNGAVAVVVTSAERARDMAQPPVHVLGMGQGHPGNPKKAPFENEVNTGAAQAGRTAFAMAGVTVADIDICELYDCYTYTTIVTLEDYGFCEKGEGGPFVADGRLAPGGALPTNTGGGQLSSYYMWGMTPLSEAVIQARGQGGERQGEKHDLVPGSSQGGPLDHHGT
;
A
#
# COMPACT_ATOMS: atom_id res chain seq x y z
N GLY A 1 -12.64 -8.58 -0.26
CA GLY A 1 -12.12 -9.87 0.28
C GLY A 1 -10.76 -10.20 -0.31
N ALA A 2 -10.57 -10.10 -1.64
CA ALA A 2 -9.30 -10.43 -2.30
C ALA A 2 -8.10 -9.66 -1.70
N VAL A 3 -8.26 -8.36 -1.45
CA VAL A 3 -7.22 -7.53 -0.80
C VAL A 3 -6.91 -8.03 0.62
N ALA A 4 -7.94 -8.29 1.43
CA ALA A 4 -7.75 -8.75 2.81
C ALA A 4 -7.04 -10.12 2.87
N VAL A 5 -7.40 -11.04 1.99
CA VAL A 5 -6.79 -12.37 1.89
C VAL A 5 -5.33 -12.25 1.42
N SER A 6 -5.04 -11.44 0.40
CA SER A 6 -3.68 -11.22 -0.10
C SER A 6 -2.76 -10.62 0.99
N ASN A 7 -3.22 -9.58 1.68
CA ASN A 7 -2.46 -9.00 2.79
C ASN A 7 -2.20 -10.01 3.91
N ARG A 8 -3.19 -10.88 4.21
CA ARG A 8 -3.01 -11.93 5.22
C ARG A 8 -2.01 -12.99 4.77
N GLN A 9 -1.98 -13.37 3.49
CA GLN A 9 -0.97 -14.30 2.97
C GLN A 9 0.45 -13.73 3.16
N TRP A 10 0.68 -12.47 2.82
CA TRP A 10 1.94 -11.79 3.11
C TRP A 10 2.28 -11.74 4.60
N ALA A 11 1.30 -11.44 5.45
CA ALA A 11 1.49 -11.38 6.90
C ALA A 11 1.90 -12.72 7.51
N THR A 12 1.50 -13.86 6.93
CA THR A 12 1.94 -15.19 7.43
C THR A 12 3.45 -15.37 7.37
N MET A 13 4.11 -14.72 6.41
CA MET A 13 5.56 -14.75 6.20
C MET A 13 6.30 -13.65 6.97
N ASN A 14 5.58 -12.70 7.59
CA ASN A 14 6.19 -11.61 8.34
C ASN A 14 6.19 -11.92 9.86
N PRO A 15 7.34 -12.19 10.48
CA PRO A 15 7.39 -12.51 11.91
C PRO A 15 6.93 -11.36 12.82
N HIS A 16 6.90 -10.12 12.30
CA HIS A 16 6.48 -8.93 13.04
C HIS A 16 5.00 -8.57 12.83
N ALA A 17 4.29 -9.26 11.94
CA ALA A 17 2.87 -9.01 11.73
C ALA A 17 2.02 -9.47 12.92
N ILE A 18 0.98 -8.68 13.24
CA ILE A 18 0.09 -8.97 14.36
C ILE A 18 -0.85 -10.15 14.02
N TYR A 19 -1.40 -10.19 12.82
CA TYR A 19 -2.30 -11.24 12.37
C TYR A 19 -1.61 -12.16 11.37
N ARG A 20 -1.13 -13.31 11.85
CA ARG A 20 -0.38 -14.29 11.05
C ARG A 20 -1.15 -15.59 10.75
N THR A 21 -2.34 -15.75 11.30
CA THR A 21 -3.20 -16.89 10.96
C THR A 21 -3.74 -16.71 9.55
N PRO A 22 -3.64 -17.70 8.66
CA PRO A 22 -4.23 -17.62 7.34
C PRO A 22 -5.69 -17.18 7.36
N LEU A 23 -6.14 -16.54 6.30
CA LEU A 23 -7.52 -16.09 6.10
C LEU A 23 -7.99 -16.59 4.74
N THR A 24 -9.14 -17.27 4.70
CA THR A 24 -9.79 -17.66 3.45
C THR A 24 -10.86 -16.65 3.05
N ILE A 25 -11.31 -16.72 1.80
CA ILE A 25 -12.37 -15.85 1.32
C ILE A 25 -13.72 -16.18 1.99
N GLU A 26 -13.93 -17.46 2.33
CA GLU A 26 -15.11 -17.91 3.05
C GLU A 26 -15.14 -17.36 4.48
N GLU A 27 -14.01 -17.38 5.18
CA GLU A 27 -13.86 -16.79 6.51
C GLU A 27 -14.06 -15.27 6.47
N TYR A 28 -13.55 -14.61 5.43
CA TYR A 28 -13.80 -13.19 5.21
C TYR A 28 -15.31 -12.92 5.12
N HIS A 29 -16.03 -13.63 4.24
CA HIS A 29 -17.48 -13.45 4.07
C HIS A 29 -18.29 -13.85 5.31
N ALA A 30 -17.82 -14.81 6.09
CA ALA A 30 -18.47 -15.22 7.34
C ALA A 30 -18.22 -14.24 8.50
N SER A 31 -17.28 -13.31 8.35
CA SER A 31 -16.95 -12.34 9.39
C SER A 31 -18.05 -11.30 9.56
N ARG A 32 -18.14 -10.73 10.77
CA ARG A 32 -19.16 -9.75 11.08
C ARG A 32 -19.01 -8.46 10.27
N TRP A 33 -20.12 -7.81 9.98
CA TRP A 33 -20.12 -6.44 9.48
C TRP A 33 -19.61 -5.46 10.54
N ILE A 34 -18.76 -4.54 10.09
CA ILE A 34 -18.41 -3.33 10.88
C ILE A 34 -19.39 -2.21 10.51
N ALA A 35 -19.54 -1.93 9.23
CA ALA A 35 -20.51 -1.05 8.64
C ALA A 35 -20.69 -1.51 7.18
N GLU A 36 -21.87 -1.98 6.80
CA GLU A 36 -22.12 -2.49 5.45
C GLU A 36 -21.70 -1.45 4.38
N PRO A 37 -20.88 -1.81 3.38
CA PRO A 37 -20.48 -3.16 2.97
C PRO A 37 -19.15 -3.67 3.57
N PHE A 38 -18.62 -3.08 4.63
CA PHE A 38 -17.32 -3.46 5.20
C PHE A 38 -17.45 -4.53 6.27
N HIS A 39 -16.78 -5.66 6.04
CA HIS A 39 -16.58 -6.71 7.02
C HIS A 39 -15.42 -6.39 7.99
N LEU A 40 -15.24 -7.23 8.99
CA LEU A 40 -14.17 -7.08 9.99
C LEU A 40 -12.78 -6.97 9.34
N PHE A 41 -12.51 -7.78 8.34
CA PHE A 41 -11.19 -7.84 7.69
C PHE A 41 -10.98 -6.77 6.60
N ASP A 42 -11.97 -5.94 6.33
CA ASP A 42 -11.82 -4.74 5.53
C ASP A 42 -11.21 -3.57 6.30
N CYS A 43 -11.16 -3.66 7.62
CA CYS A 43 -10.79 -2.58 8.51
C CYS A 43 -9.48 -2.88 9.22
N THR A 44 -8.65 -1.85 9.41
CA THR A 44 -7.42 -1.96 10.18
C THR A 44 -7.67 -2.22 11.66
N MET A 45 -6.68 -2.82 12.29
CA MET A 45 -6.62 -2.99 13.73
C MET A 45 -6.20 -1.70 14.46
N VAL A 46 -6.50 -1.64 15.75
CA VAL A 46 -5.93 -0.65 16.65
C VAL A 46 -4.70 -1.24 17.33
N ASN A 47 -3.56 -0.55 17.20
CA ASN A 47 -2.32 -0.97 17.83
C ASN A 47 -1.44 0.24 18.20
N ASN A 48 -0.47 0.03 19.06
CA ASN A 48 0.56 0.99 19.40
C ASN A 48 1.87 0.59 18.71
N GLY A 49 2.63 1.59 18.28
CA GLY A 49 3.93 1.35 17.66
C GLY A 49 4.57 2.66 17.22
N ALA A 50 5.75 2.55 16.64
CA ALA A 50 6.46 3.67 16.03
C ALA A 50 7.36 3.15 14.90
N VAL A 51 7.50 3.97 13.86
CA VAL A 51 8.46 3.78 12.78
C VAL A 51 9.31 5.04 12.67
N ALA A 52 10.61 4.88 12.50
CA ALA A 52 11.53 5.98 12.26
C ALA A 52 12.34 5.72 11.00
N VAL A 53 12.49 6.73 10.17
CA VAL A 53 13.36 6.71 8.99
C VAL A 53 14.36 7.86 9.08
N VAL A 54 15.57 7.62 8.59
CA VAL A 54 16.60 8.65 8.48
C VAL A 54 16.70 9.07 7.03
N VAL A 55 16.41 10.33 6.76
CA VAL A 55 16.55 10.94 5.43
C VAL A 55 17.82 11.78 5.41
N THR A 56 18.64 11.56 4.39
CA THR A 56 19.91 12.29 4.23
C THR A 56 20.26 12.43 2.73
N SER A 57 21.31 13.18 2.41
CA SER A 57 21.77 13.25 1.02
C SER A 57 22.33 11.90 0.55
N ALA A 58 22.22 11.62 -0.76
CA ALA A 58 22.78 10.40 -1.37
C ALA A 58 24.29 10.26 -1.13
N GLU A 59 25.02 11.39 -1.04
CA GLU A 59 26.44 11.42 -0.74
C GLU A 59 26.71 10.85 0.68
N ARG A 60 26.00 11.32 1.70
CA ARG A 60 26.14 10.83 3.07
C ARG A 60 25.64 9.39 3.23
N ALA A 61 24.59 9.04 2.52
CA ALA A 61 23.99 7.70 2.62
C ALA A 61 24.97 6.61 2.19
N ARG A 62 25.88 6.89 1.27
CA ARG A 62 26.91 5.93 0.81
C ARG A 62 27.86 5.47 1.92
N ASP A 63 28.11 6.33 2.90
CA ASP A 63 29.03 6.05 4.01
C ASP A 63 28.30 5.49 5.25
N MET A 64 26.98 5.25 5.17
CA MET A 64 26.18 4.70 6.26
C MET A 64 26.23 3.18 6.29
N ALA A 65 25.94 2.60 7.48
CA ALA A 65 26.00 1.16 7.71
C ALA A 65 24.93 0.36 6.92
N GLN A 66 23.82 0.99 6.56
CA GLN A 66 22.75 0.35 5.79
C GLN A 66 22.78 0.77 4.32
N PRO A 67 22.49 -0.14 3.38
CA PRO A 67 22.38 0.23 1.98
C PRO A 67 21.35 1.37 1.79
N PRO A 68 21.68 2.41 1.02
CA PRO A 68 20.75 3.49 0.78
C PRO A 68 19.57 3.05 -0.08
N VAL A 69 18.39 3.60 0.19
CA VAL A 69 17.25 3.57 -0.71
C VAL A 69 17.03 4.97 -1.24
N HIS A 70 16.98 5.11 -2.55
CA HIS A 70 16.88 6.41 -3.20
C HIS A 70 15.42 6.77 -3.45
N VAL A 71 15.02 7.99 -3.05
CA VAL A 71 13.74 8.57 -3.43
C VAL A 71 13.89 9.12 -4.85
N LEU A 72 13.28 8.49 -5.83
CA LEU A 72 13.32 8.87 -7.24
C LEU A 72 12.28 9.92 -7.59
N GLY A 73 11.15 9.89 -6.92
CA GLY A 73 10.07 10.83 -7.11
C GLY A 73 9.19 10.92 -5.87
N MET A 74 8.47 12.02 -5.76
CA MET A 74 7.49 12.23 -4.71
C MET A 74 6.36 13.10 -5.25
N GLY A 75 5.16 12.89 -4.74
CA GLY A 75 4.00 13.67 -5.11
C GLY A 75 3.01 13.79 -3.96
N GLN A 76 2.26 14.86 -3.95
CA GLN A 76 1.13 15.06 -3.05
C GLN A 76 -0.10 15.44 -3.86
N GLY A 77 -1.25 14.96 -3.42
CA GLY A 77 -2.55 15.28 -3.99
C GLY A 77 -3.48 15.87 -2.93
N HIS A 78 -4.08 16.98 -3.28
CA HIS A 78 -5.04 17.70 -2.43
C HIS A 78 -6.23 18.13 -3.33
N PRO A 79 -7.21 17.24 -3.58
CA PRO A 79 -8.26 17.49 -4.57
C PRO A 79 -9.25 18.60 -4.18
N GLY A 80 -9.10 19.19 -3.00
CA GLY A 80 -9.90 20.32 -2.57
C GLY A 80 -10.90 20.01 -1.46
N ASN A 81 -12.01 20.75 -1.40
CA ASN A 81 -12.96 20.64 -0.30
C ASN A 81 -13.92 19.44 -0.51
N PRO A 82 -13.83 18.37 0.29
CA PRO A 82 -14.66 17.18 0.17
C PRO A 82 -16.16 17.47 0.34
N LYS A 83 -16.51 18.58 0.99
CA LYS A 83 -17.92 18.99 1.17
C LYS A 83 -18.57 19.48 -0.13
N LYS A 84 -17.78 19.81 -1.17
CA LYS A 84 -18.30 20.31 -2.45
C LYS A 84 -18.54 19.23 -3.49
N ALA A 85 -17.85 18.09 -3.37
CA ALA A 85 -17.99 16.97 -4.31
C ALA A 85 -17.75 15.64 -3.56
N PRO A 86 -18.62 15.26 -2.61
CA PRO A 86 -18.36 14.11 -1.73
C PRO A 86 -18.19 12.80 -2.52
N PHE A 87 -18.95 12.57 -3.58
CA PHE A 87 -18.87 11.34 -4.36
C PHE A 87 -17.68 11.30 -5.32
N GLU A 88 -17.25 12.44 -5.86
CA GLU A 88 -16.05 12.48 -6.73
C GLU A 88 -14.79 12.15 -5.93
N ASN A 89 -14.70 12.58 -4.68
CA ASN A 89 -13.56 12.32 -3.82
C ASN A 89 -13.52 10.88 -3.29
N GLU A 90 -14.65 10.18 -3.28
CA GLU A 90 -14.70 8.78 -2.88
C GLU A 90 -14.19 7.83 -3.97
N VAL A 91 -14.33 8.20 -5.23
CA VAL A 91 -13.88 7.40 -6.39
C VAL A 91 -12.62 7.95 -7.06
N ASN A 92 -12.30 9.23 -6.90
CA ASN A 92 -11.07 9.87 -7.36
C ASN A 92 -10.43 10.59 -6.18
N THR A 93 -9.36 10.04 -5.68
CA THR A 93 -8.67 10.58 -4.50
C THR A 93 -7.49 11.47 -4.89
N GLY A 94 -6.82 12.03 -3.90
CA GLY A 94 -5.53 12.72 -4.10
C GLY A 94 -4.45 11.84 -4.72
N ALA A 95 -4.62 10.52 -4.71
CA ALA A 95 -3.68 9.56 -5.29
C ALA A 95 -3.45 9.79 -6.79
N ALA A 96 -4.49 10.13 -7.54
CA ALA A 96 -4.36 10.42 -8.98
C ALA A 96 -3.39 11.58 -9.27
N GLN A 97 -3.40 12.62 -8.43
CA GLN A 97 -2.46 13.74 -8.56
C GLN A 97 -1.07 13.37 -8.04
N ALA A 98 -1.00 12.74 -6.87
CA ALA A 98 0.25 12.35 -6.24
C ALA A 98 1.03 11.37 -7.12
N GLY A 99 0.40 10.30 -7.61
CA GLY A 99 1.01 9.30 -8.48
C GLY A 99 1.55 9.89 -9.77
N ARG A 100 0.75 10.70 -10.47
CA ARG A 100 1.23 11.38 -11.70
C ARG A 100 2.50 12.20 -11.46
N THR A 101 2.55 12.93 -10.35
CA THR A 101 3.70 13.77 -10.02
C THR A 101 4.91 12.90 -9.66
N ALA A 102 4.73 11.91 -8.80
CA ALA A 102 5.81 11.03 -8.35
C ALA A 102 6.42 10.22 -9.51
N PHE A 103 5.58 9.58 -10.32
CA PHE A 103 6.04 8.76 -11.46
C PHE A 103 6.71 9.62 -12.54
N ALA A 104 6.16 10.81 -12.85
CA ALA A 104 6.80 11.72 -13.78
C ALA A 104 8.17 12.21 -13.27
N MET A 105 8.30 12.52 -11.98
CA MET A 105 9.57 12.92 -11.37
C MET A 105 10.60 11.78 -11.40
N ALA A 106 10.15 10.54 -11.14
CA ALA A 106 10.99 9.35 -11.20
C ALA A 106 11.34 8.94 -12.65
N GLY A 107 10.60 9.42 -13.65
CA GLY A 107 10.77 9.03 -15.04
C GLY A 107 10.29 7.61 -15.35
N VAL A 108 9.29 7.12 -14.59
CA VAL A 108 8.74 5.75 -14.71
C VAL A 108 7.24 5.77 -14.98
N THR A 109 6.73 4.62 -15.37
CA THR A 109 5.29 4.35 -15.54
C THR A 109 4.85 3.23 -14.58
N VAL A 110 3.56 2.99 -14.48
CA VAL A 110 3.02 1.87 -13.67
C VAL A 110 3.50 0.49 -14.17
N ALA A 111 3.88 0.38 -15.43
CA ALA A 111 4.40 -0.87 -15.99
C ALA A 111 5.83 -1.21 -15.52
N ASP A 112 6.53 -0.23 -14.97
CA ASP A 112 7.90 -0.39 -14.46
C ASP A 112 7.91 -0.77 -12.97
N ILE A 113 6.76 -0.72 -12.29
CA ILE A 113 6.64 -0.96 -10.86
C ILE A 113 6.72 -2.45 -10.55
N ASP A 114 7.59 -2.81 -9.61
CA ASP A 114 7.82 -4.19 -9.19
C ASP A 114 6.94 -4.62 -8.02
N ILE A 115 6.78 -3.76 -7.02
CA ILE A 115 6.02 -3.98 -5.79
C ILE A 115 5.26 -2.70 -5.46
N CYS A 116 4.06 -2.81 -4.88
CA CYS A 116 3.32 -1.67 -4.35
C CYS A 116 3.17 -1.75 -2.84
N GLU A 117 3.58 -0.71 -2.12
CA GLU A 117 3.31 -0.56 -0.69
C GLU A 117 2.28 0.57 -0.49
N LEU A 118 1.01 0.19 -0.46
CA LEU A 118 -0.11 1.11 -0.50
C LEU A 118 -0.74 1.29 0.88
N TYR A 119 -1.20 2.49 1.15
CA TYR A 119 -2.00 2.78 2.33
C TYR A 119 -3.32 2.02 2.28
N ASP A 120 -3.56 1.16 3.24
CA ASP A 120 -4.67 0.21 3.29
C ASP A 120 -5.42 0.26 4.62
N CYS A 121 -5.83 1.46 5.05
CA CYS A 121 -6.67 1.57 6.24
C CYS A 121 -8.02 0.84 6.09
N TYR A 122 -8.45 0.66 4.86
CA TYR A 122 -9.54 -0.21 4.42
C TYR A 122 -9.12 -0.93 3.14
N THR A 123 -9.71 -2.10 2.85
CA THR A 123 -9.50 -2.79 1.57
C THR A 123 -9.88 -1.92 0.38
N TYR A 124 -10.89 -1.07 0.53
CA TYR A 124 -11.33 -0.10 -0.47
C TYR A 124 -10.22 0.90 -0.86
N THR A 125 -9.45 1.38 0.12
CA THR A 125 -8.37 2.34 -0.13
C THR A 125 -7.30 1.78 -1.07
N THR A 126 -6.95 0.52 -0.93
CA THR A 126 -6.03 -0.17 -1.85
C THR A 126 -6.57 -0.15 -3.27
N ILE A 127 -7.85 -0.52 -3.44
CA ILE A 127 -8.50 -0.61 -4.75
C ILE A 127 -8.54 0.75 -5.45
N VAL A 128 -9.04 1.77 -4.76
CA VAL A 128 -9.16 3.11 -5.36
C VAL A 128 -7.80 3.73 -5.67
N THR A 129 -6.76 3.44 -4.86
CA THR A 129 -5.39 3.91 -5.11
C THR A 129 -4.79 3.24 -6.35
N LEU A 130 -5.01 1.94 -6.55
CA LEU A 130 -4.56 1.23 -7.76
C LEU A 130 -5.20 1.82 -9.03
N GLU A 131 -6.50 2.12 -8.98
CA GLU A 131 -7.20 2.79 -10.06
C GLU A 131 -6.67 4.21 -10.30
N ASP A 132 -6.48 4.99 -9.24
CA ASP A 132 -5.98 6.37 -9.32
C ASP A 132 -4.55 6.46 -9.86
N TYR A 133 -3.72 5.48 -9.57
CA TYR A 133 -2.37 5.39 -10.13
C TYR A 133 -2.35 4.95 -11.60
N GLY A 134 -3.45 4.34 -12.08
CA GLY A 134 -3.59 3.88 -13.46
C GLY A 134 -3.08 2.44 -13.68
N PHE A 135 -3.04 1.62 -12.63
CA PHE A 135 -2.81 0.17 -12.79
C PHE A 135 -3.97 -0.53 -13.47
N CYS A 136 -5.17 0.01 -13.33
CA CYS A 136 -6.39 -0.37 -14.04
C CYS A 136 -7.31 0.84 -14.23
N GLU A 137 -8.29 0.69 -15.09
CA GLU A 137 -9.30 1.73 -15.31
C GLU A 137 -10.21 1.91 -14.08
N LYS A 138 -10.82 3.08 -13.95
CA LYS A 138 -11.80 3.35 -12.90
C LYS A 138 -12.98 2.39 -12.98
N GLY A 139 -13.31 1.78 -11.83
CA GLY A 139 -14.36 0.77 -11.70
C GLY A 139 -13.89 -0.67 -11.99
N GLU A 140 -12.66 -0.86 -12.47
CA GLU A 140 -12.09 -2.17 -12.78
C GLU A 140 -11.19 -2.72 -11.66
N GLY A 141 -11.05 -1.99 -10.56
CA GLY A 141 -10.20 -2.39 -9.45
C GLY A 141 -10.61 -3.70 -8.78
N GLY A 142 -11.91 -4.00 -8.72
CA GLY A 142 -12.41 -5.28 -8.21
C GLY A 142 -11.91 -6.49 -9.02
N PRO A 143 -12.21 -6.58 -10.31
CA PRO A 143 -11.64 -7.59 -11.21
C PRO A 143 -10.11 -7.59 -11.22
N PHE A 144 -9.47 -6.42 -11.16
CA PHE A 144 -8.02 -6.29 -11.19
C PHE A 144 -7.32 -6.97 -9.99
N VAL A 145 -7.88 -6.87 -8.78
CA VAL A 145 -7.29 -7.47 -7.57
C VAL A 145 -7.68 -8.93 -7.38
N ALA A 146 -8.58 -9.46 -8.20
CA ALA A 146 -8.99 -10.86 -8.14
C ALA A 146 -7.82 -11.82 -8.48
N ASP A 147 -8.05 -13.11 -8.28
CA ASP A 147 -7.17 -14.22 -8.68
C ASP A 147 -5.74 -14.15 -8.11
N GLY A 148 -5.60 -13.51 -6.91
CA GLY A 148 -4.32 -13.48 -6.19
C GLY A 148 -3.27 -12.55 -6.81
N ARG A 149 -3.65 -11.62 -7.67
CA ARG A 149 -2.72 -10.66 -8.32
C ARG A 149 -1.81 -9.93 -7.32
N LEU A 150 -2.35 -9.56 -6.15
CA LEU A 150 -1.64 -8.81 -5.11
C LEU A 150 -0.86 -9.71 -4.14
N ALA A 151 -1.11 -11.02 -4.18
CA ALA A 151 -0.59 -12.01 -3.25
C ALA A 151 0.86 -12.43 -3.56
N PRO A 152 1.50 -13.22 -2.68
CA PRO A 152 2.78 -13.86 -2.99
C PRO A 152 2.72 -14.65 -4.30
N GLY A 153 3.64 -14.36 -5.23
CA GLY A 153 3.67 -14.95 -6.56
C GLY A 153 2.69 -14.34 -7.56
N GLY A 154 1.89 -13.35 -7.16
CA GLY A 154 1.01 -12.61 -8.05
C GLY A 154 1.75 -11.63 -8.95
N ALA A 155 1.06 -11.11 -9.97
CA ALA A 155 1.65 -10.24 -10.98
C ALA A 155 2.00 -8.82 -10.46
N LEU A 156 1.40 -8.40 -9.35
CA LEU A 156 1.69 -7.12 -8.68
C LEU A 156 1.73 -7.33 -7.16
N PRO A 157 2.85 -7.84 -6.61
CA PRO A 157 3.01 -7.97 -5.17
C PRO A 157 2.66 -6.67 -4.45
N THR A 158 1.72 -6.71 -3.50
CA THR A 158 1.24 -5.49 -2.86
C THR A 158 1.15 -5.69 -1.35
N ASN A 159 1.63 -4.71 -0.58
CA ASN A 159 1.62 -4.72 0.89
C ASN A 159 2.30 -5.98 1.45
N THR A 160 3.53 -6.22 0.99
CA THR A 160 4.30 -7.45 1.22
C THR A 160 4.62 -7.73 2.70
N GLY A 161 4.52 -6.72 3.56
CA GLY A 161 4.58 -6.89 5.00
C GLY A 161 3.29 -7.39 5.66
N GLY A 162 2.19 -7.47 4.90
CA GLY A 162 0.83 -7.73 5.38
C GLY A 162 -0.02 -6.46 5.50
N GLY A 163 0.53 -5.32 5.11
CA GLY A 163 -0.13 -4.01 5.14
C GLY A 163 -0.57 -3.58 6.54
N GLN A 164 -1.44 -2.61 6.59
CA GLN A 164 -2.08 -2.14 7.82
C GLN A 164 -3.22 -3.06 8.26
N LEU A 165 -3.78 -3.84 7.33
CA LEU A 165 -4.87 -4.77 7.59
C LEU A 165 -4.44 -6.01 8.36
N SER A 166 -3.17 -6.42 8.25
CA SER A 166 -2.72 -7.65 8.89
C SER A 166 -1.40 -7.51 9.66
N SER A 167 -0.54 -6.54 9.32
CA SER A 167 0.75 -6.35 10.00
C SER A 167 0.63 -5.38 11.17
N TYR A 168 0.67 -4.09 10.93
CA TYR A 168 0.50 -3.04 11.95
C TYR A 168 0.07 -1.73 11.28
N TYR A 169 -0.60 -0.86 12.03
CA TYR A 169 -1.14 0.39 11.53
C TYR A 169 -0.35 1.59 12.10
N MET A 170 0.57 2.13 11.32
CA MET A 170 1.37 3.33 11.63
C MET A 170 1.20 4.39 10.53
N TRP A 171 -0.01 4.56 10.03
CA TRP A 171 -0.32 5.49 8.93
C TRP A 171 0.58 5.22 7.71
N GLY A 172 0.97 6.27 6.99
CA GLY A 172 1.88 6.13 5.86
C GLY A 172 3.28 5.58 6.18
N MET A 173 3.63 5.49 7.46
CA MET A 173 4.90 4.90 7.87
C MET A 173 4.92 3.38 7.73
N THR A 174 3.77 2.69 7.73
CA THR A 174 3.70 1.25 7.47
C THR A 174 4.14 0.93 6.04
N PRO A 175 3.49 1.48 4.98
CA PRO A 175 3.94 1.24 3.61
C PRO A 175 5.37 1.74 3.37
N LEU A 176 5.74 2.91 3.89
CA LEU A 176 7.09 3.43 3.73
C LEU A 176 8.18 2.50 4.32
N SER A 177 7.94 1.95 5.51
CA SER A 177 8.91 1.05 6.14
C SER A 177 9.08 -0.25 5.35
N GLU A 178 8.00 -0.82 4.86
CA GLU A 178 8.06 -2.04 4.06
C GLU A 178 8.69 -1.76 2.68
N ALA A 179 8.37 -0.64 2.03
CA ALA A 179 9.02 -0.24 0.79
C ALA A 179 10.56 -0.18 0.92
N VAL A 180 11.05 0.38 2.03
CA VAL A 180 12.51 0.43 2.32
C VAL A 180 13.07 -0.98 2.55
N ILE A 181 12.35 -1.86 3.26
CA ILE A 181 12.77 -3.24 3.50
C ILE A 181 12.86 -4.01 2.18
N GLN A 182 11.85 -3.90 1.32
CA GLN A 182 11.82 -4.56 0.02
C GLN A 182 12.94 -4.03 -0.90
N ALA A 183 13.06 -2.72 -1.05
CA ALA A 183 14.10 -2.11 -1.88
C ALA A 183 15.53 -2.46 -1.46
N ARG A 184 15.74 -2.83 -0.19
CA ARG A 184 17.02 -3.32 0.35
C ARG A 184 17.24 -4.82 0.17
N GLY A 185 16.28 -5.57 -0.32
CA GLY A 185 16.36 -7.03 -0.36
C GLY A 185 16.34 -7.68 1.03
N GLN A 186 15.71 -7.03 2.01
CA GLN A 186 15.66 -7.46 3.42
C GLN A 186 14.33 -8.07 3.82
N GLY A 187 13.44 -8.35 2.86
CA GLY A 187 12.10 -8.91 3.10
C GLY A 187 12.09 -10.36 3.62
N GLY A 188 13.21 -11.10 3.54
CA GLY A 188 13.25 -12.51 3.94
C GLY A 188 12.32 -13.37 3.08
N GLU A 189 11.46 -14.19 3.72
CA GLU A 189 10.51 -15.06 3.01
C GLU A 189 9.48 -14.28 2.16
N ARG A 190 9.20 -13.02 2.52
CA ARG A 190 8.27 -12.14 1.81
C ARG A 190 8.94 -11.22 0.78
N GLN A 191 10.22 -11.43 0.48
CA GLN A 191 10.94 -10.63 -0.49
C GLN A 191 10.35 -10.83 -1.89
N GLY A 192 9.99 -9.73 -2.56
CA GLY A 192 9.63 -9.78 -3.97
C GLY A 192 10.82 -10.14 -4.87
N GLU A 193 10.58 -10.89 -5.93
CA GLU A 193 11.64 -11.27 -6.88
C GLU A 193 12.30 -10.05 -7.51
N LYS A 194 11.48 -9.09 -7.95
CA LYS A 194 11.90 -7.77 -8.41
C LYS A 194 11.54 -6.75 -7.36
N HIS A 195 12.42 -5.82 -7.08
CA HIS A 195 12.23 -4.85 -6.01
C HIS A 195 13.02 -3.56 -6.21
N ASP A 196 13.32 -3.23 -7.46
CA ASP A 196 14.06 -2.01 -7.80
C ASP A 196 13.18 -0.76 -7.72
N LEU A 197 11.88 -0.90 -8.05
CA LEU A 197 10.91 0.19 -8.07
C LEU A 197 9.71 -0.13 -7.18
N VAL A 198 9.68 0.53 -6.02
CA VAL A 198 8.66 0.28 -4.97
C VAL A 198 8.03 1.62 -4.55
N PRO A 199 6.86 1.99 -5.08
CA PRO A 199 6.13 3.13 -4.57
C PRO A 199 5.56 2.84 -3.19
N GLY A 200 5.72 3.82 -2.30
CA GLY A 200 5.05 3.85 -1.00
C GLY A 200 3.99 4.93 -0.97
N SER A 201 2.81 4.66 -0.48
CA SER A 201 1.74 5.66 -0.40
C SER A 201 1.27 5.94 1.02
N SER A 202 0.73 7.14 1.21
CA SER A 202 0.15 7.60 2.47
C SER A 202 -1.11 8.39 2.21
N GLN A 203 -2.04 8.32 3.13
CA GLN A 203 -3.23 9.16 3.12
C GLN A 203 -3.38 9.91 4.45
N GLY A 204 -3.95 11.10 4.41
CA GLY A 204 -4.28 11.91 5.56
C GLY A 204 -5.70 12.43 5.46
N GLY A 205 -6.46 12.37 6.55
CA GLY A 205 -7.86 12.76 6.56
C GLY A 205 -8.77 11.83 5.73
N PRO A 206 -9.98 12.27 5.36
CA PRO A 206 -10.86 11.52 4.50
C PRO A 206 -10.34 11.59 3.05
N LEU A 207 -9.71 10.55 2.55
CA LEU A 207 -9.26 10.24 1.17
C LEU A 207 -8.80 11.43 0.27
N ASP A 208 -8.79 12.65 0.82
CA ASP A 208 -8.55 13.90 0.10
C ASP A 208 -7.08 14.34 0.11
N HIS A 209 -6.27 13.79 1.00
CA HIS A 209 -4.84 14.04 1.05
C HIS A 209 -4.07 12.76 0.79
N HIS A 210 -3.18 12.78 -0.18
CA HIS A 210 -2.39 11.62 -0.56
C HIS A 210 -0.92 12.00 -0.79
N GLY A 211 -0.02 11.14 -0.33
CA GLY A 211 1.42 11.24 -0.59
C GLY A 211 1.94 9.95 -1.23
N THR A 212 2.81 10.10 -2.20
CA THR A 212 3.46 8.99 -2.91
C THR A 212 4.96 9.20 -2.94
#